data_f73e70fe8e22b0e73435f5b3344d4d1e
#
_entry.id   f73e70fe8e22b0e73435f5b3344d4d1e
#
_cell.length_a   1.000
_cell.length_b   1.000
_cell.length_c   1.000
_cell.angle_alpha   90.00
_cell.angle_beta   90.00
_cell.angle_gamma   90.00
#
_symmetry.space_group_name_H-M   'P 1'
#
loop_
_entity.id
_entity.type
_entity.pdbx_description
1 polymer ?
#
loop_
_entity_poly.entity_id
_entity_poly.type
_entity_poly.pdbx_seq_one_letter_code
_entity_poly.pdbx_strand_id
1 'polypeptide(L)'
;MKWFKVSRKSKSDLFFDVVIYGFAILLILLIVYPLWFVVIASFSNPSDVANGKVWFIPHEWKLDGYLRLIEQPLFLRSYLNTILYTVVGTLFALLINIPAGYALSRRDLLGKKWVSILYIVPMFVSGGLIPIYLTVKSVGLVDSFWVMVVPFAVSSYNIIVARTFFNNSIPEGMWEAAQIDGCGTIRYFFKIVVPLSKAIIAVIGLWTAVGIWNSWFNALIYLTKE
;
A
#
# COMPACT_ATOMS: atom_id res chain seq x y z
N MET A 1 13.99 2.94 37.30
CA MET A 1 13.65 1.61 36.83
C MET A 1 12.62 1.02 37.79
N LYS A 2 11.31 1.24 37.51
CA LYS A 2 10.24 0.74 38.38
C LYS A 2 9.87 -0.66 37.93
N TRP A 3 10.17 -1.66 38.76
CA TRP A 3 9.80 -3.05 38.60
C TRP A 3 8.27 -3.18 38.52
N PHE A 4 7.73 -3.75 37.45
CA PHE A 4 6.32 -4.14 37.37
C PHE A 4 6.04 -5.14 38.47
N LYS A 5 5.32 -4.71 39.52
CA LYS A 5 4.71 -5.64 40.47
C LYS A 5 3.70 -6.48 39.71
N VAL A 6 3.97 -7.76 39.50
CA VAL A 6 2.99 -8.72 39.04
C VAL A 6 1.93 -8.84 40.13
N SER A 7 0.85 -8.09 39.96
CA SER A 7 -0.36 -8.18 40.80
C SER A 7 -0.93 -9.59 40.62
N ARG A 8 -1.23 -10.30 41.73
CA ARG A 8 -1.97 -11.56 41.67
C ARG A 8 -3.29 -11.30 40.94
N LYS A 9 -3.46 -11.86 39.75
CA LYS A 9 -4.69 -11.75 38.96
C LYS A 9 -5.86 -12.27 39.77
N SER A 10 -6.94 -11.52 39.84
CA SER A 10 -8.21 -11.96 40.43
C SER A 10 -8.80 -13.09 39.60
N LYS A 11 -9.70 -13.91 40.19
CA LYS A 11 -10.40 -14.97 39.44
C LYS A 11 -11.24 -14.39 38.28
N SER A 12 -11.76 -13.18 38.43
CA SER A 12 -12.46 -12.44 37.36
C SER A 12 -11.51 -12.03 36.22
N ASP A 13 -10.27 -11.60 36.55
CA ASP A 13 -9.27 -11.26 35.55
C ASP A 13 -8.83 -12.50 34.74
N LEU A 14 -8.70 -13.64 35.43
CA LEU A 14 -8.36 -14.89 34.79
C LEU A 14 -9.47 -15.36 33.83
N PHE A 15 -10.73 -15.27 34.24
CA PHE A 15 -11.87 -15.58 33.38
C PHE A 15 -11.92 -14.65 32.16
N PHE A 16 -11.72 -13.38 32.36
CA PHE A 16 -11.67 -12.38 31.27
C PHE A 16 -10.53 -12.68 30.28
N ASP A 17 -9.33 -12.97 30.81
CA ASP A 17 -8.20 -13.34 29.96
C ASP A 17 -8.50 -14.61 29.12
N VAL A 18 -9.10 -15.66 29.74
CA VAL A 18 -9.46 -16.87 29.03
C VAL A 18 -10.46 -16.59 27.91
N VAL A 19 -11.46 -15.76 28.15
CA VAL A 19 -12.45 -15.39 27.13
C VAL A 19 -11.78 -14.61 25.99
N ILE A 20 -10.94 -13.61 26.30
CA ILE A 20 -10.24 -12.82 25.27
C ILE A 20 -9.29 -13.70 24.46
N TYR A 21 -8.45 -14.48 25.12
CA TYR A 21 -7.50 -15.36 24.41
C TYR A 21 -8.23 -16.45 23.62
N GLY A 22 -9.31 -17.03 24.17
CA GLY A 22 -10.13 -17.97 23.45
C GLY A 22 -10.74 -17.39 22.19
N PHE A 23 -11.30 -16.19 22.28
CA PHE A 23 -11.84 -15.46 21.15
C PHE A 23 -10.74 -15.08 20.13
N ALA A 24 -9.59 -14.60 20.60
CA ALA A 24 -8.46 -14.25 19.74
C ALA A 24 -7.93 -15.50 18.98
N ILE A 25 -7.79 -16.65 19.66
CA ILE A 25 -7.36 -17.89 19.04
C ILE A 25 -8.38 -18.33 17.98
N LEU A 26 -9.68 -18.27 18.30
CA LEU A 26 -10.73 -18.61 17.36
C LEU A 26 -10.67 -17.73 16.09
N LEU A 27 -10.48 -16.42 16.25
CA LEU A 27 -10.30 -15.49 15.12
C LEU A 27 -9.04 -15.82 14.30
N ILE A 28 -7.92 -16.11 14.98
CA ILE A 28 -6.68 -16.49 14.31
C ILE A 28 -6.89 -17.77 13.49
N LEU A 29 -7.50 -18.80 14.05
CA LEU A 29 -7.76 -20.05 13.34
C LEU A 29 -8.67 -19.83 12.12
N LEU A 30 -9.71 -19.00 12.27
CA LEU A 30 -10.64 -18.66 11.20
C LEU A 30 -9.97 -17.92 10.05
N ILE A 31 -8.99 -17.04 10.33
CA ILE A 31 -8.24 -16.29 9.34
C ILE A 31 -7.10 -17.13 8.73
N VAL A 32 -6.39 -17.89 9.56
CA VAL A 32 -5.21 -18.66 9.13
C VAL A 32 -5.62 -19.89 8.32
N TYR A 33 -6.75 -20.52 8.62
CA TYR A 33 -7.17 -21.74 7.92
C TYR A 33 -7.33 -21.57 6.39
N PRO A 34 -8.05 -20.54 5.87
CA PRO A 34 -8.12 -20.31 4.42
C PRO A 34 -6.74 -20.09 3.78
N LEU A 35 -5.85 -19.35 4.45
CA LEU A 35 -4.49 -19.13 3.95
C LEU A 35 -3.69 -20.43 3.92
N TRP A 36 -3.78 -21.22 4.98
CA TRP A 36 -3.18 -22.55 5.05
C TRP A 36 -3.73 -23.49 3.97
N PHE A 37 -5.04 -23.47 3.74
CA PHE A 37 -5.68 -24.24 2.68
C PHE A 37 -5.13 -23.90 1.30
N VAL A 38 -4.95 -22.61 0.97
CA VAL A 38 -4.35 -22.19 -0.30
C VAL A 38 -2.94 -22.76 -0.48
N VAL A 39 -2.12 -22.71 0.59
CA VAL A 39 -0.77 -23.28 0.56
C VAL A 39 -0.80 -24.80 0.30
N ILE A 40 -1.65 -25.54 1.02
CA ILE A 40 -1.75 -26.99 0.83
C ILE A 40 -2.30 -27.34 -0.56
N ALA A 41 -3.33 -26.63 -1.00
CA ALA A 41 -3.93 -26.82 -2.31
C ALA A 41 -2.93 -26.62 -3.44
N SER A 42 -1.99 -25.68 -3.28
CA SER A 42 -0.94 -25.42 -4.29
C SER A 42 0.04 -26.60 -4.48
N PHE A 43 0.19 -27.45 -3.46
CA PHE A 43 1.03 -28.66 -3.49
C PHE A 43 0.22 -29.96 -3.67
N SER A 44 -1.08 -29.87 -3.89
CA SER A 44 -1.97 -31.02 -4.00
C SER A 44 -2.37 -31.30 -5.43
N ASN A 45 -2.82 -32.54 -5.72
CA ASN A 45 -3.41 -32.86 -7.00
C ASN A 45 -4.69 -32.02 -7.22
N PRO A 46 -4.84 -31.30 -8.36
CA PRO A 46 -6.00 -30.45 -8.63
C PRO A 46 -7.34 -31.21 -8.54
N SER A 47 -7.39 -32.48 -8.91
CA SER A 47 -8.60 -33.30 -8.79
C SER A 47 -9.01 -33.57 -7.35
N ASP A 48 -8.06 -33.74 -6.42
CA ASP A 48 -8.35 -33.98 -5.01
C ASP A 48 -8.81 -32.69 -4.31
N VAL A 49 -8.26 -31.54 -4.71
CA VAL A 49 -8.73 -30.23 -4.26
C VAL A 49 -10.17 -29.99 -4.73
N ALA A 50 -10.46 -30.23 -6.00
CA ALA A 50 -11.81 -30.04 -6.57
C ALA A 50 -12.85 -30.97 -5.93
N ASN A 51 -12.44 -32.19 -5.55
CA ASN A 51 -13.30 -33.18 -4.90
C ASN A 51 -13.40 -32.98 -3.38
N GLY A 52 -12.80 -31.92 -2.80
CA GLY A 52 -12.88 -31.63 -1.38
C GLY A 52 -12.13 -32.63 -0.47
N LYS A 53 -11.17 -33.40 -1.01
CA LYS A 53 -10.40 -34.40 -0.24
C LYS A 53 -9.25 -33.80 0.56
N VAL A 54 -8.87 -32.56 0.24
CA VAL A 54 -7.75 -31.85 0.88
C VAL A 54 -8.28 -30.93 1.96
N TRP A 55 -7.86 -31.13 3.23
CA TRP A 55 -8.30 -30.31 4.36
C TRP A 55 -7.13 -29.64 5.09
N PHE A 56 -6.19 -30.43 5.62
CA PHE A 56 -5.06 -29.93 6.43
C PHE A 56 -3.70 -30.32 5.86
N ILE A 57 -3.64 -31.38 5.06
CA ILE A 57 -2.42 -31.94 4.48
C ILE A 57 -2.73 -32.36 3.05
N PRO A 58 -1.78 -32.23 2.09
CA PRO A 58 -1.94 -32.75 0.73
C PRO A 58 -2.15 -34.27 0.76
N HIS A 59 -3.09 -34.77 -0.01
CA HIS A 59 -3.29 -36.21 -0.16
C HIS A 59 -2.14 -36.84 -0.98
N GLU A 60 -1.73 -36.14 -2.04
CA GLU A 60 -0.55 -36.42 -2.83
C GLU A 60 0.22 -35.13 -3.06
N TRP A 61 1.55 -35.15 -2.83
CA TRP A 61 2.40 -34.01 -3.08
C TRP A 61 2.71 -33.91 -4.56
N LYS A 62 2.22 -32.88 -5.24
CA LYS A 62 2.45 -32.61 -6.67
C LYS A 62 2.77 -31.15 -6.90
N LEU A 63 3.69 -30.91 -7.81
CA LEU A 63 4.09 -29.57 -8.28
C LEU A 63 3.52 -29.25 -9.66
N ASP A 64 2.62 -30.07 -10.18
CA ASP A 64 2.07 -29.94 -11.53
C ASP A 64 1.43 -28.56 -11.79
N GLY A 65 0.80 -27.98 -10.76
CA GLY A 65 0.25 -26.62 -10.84
C GLY A 65 1.32 -25.57 -11.13
N TYR A 66 2.44 -25.66 -10.43
CA TYR A 66 3.56 -24.73 -10.62
C TYR A 66 4.27 -24.93 -11.97
N LEU A 67 4.46 -26.17 -12.38
CA LEU A 67 5.06 -26.50 -13.68
C LEU A 67 4.22 -25.94 -14.81
N ARG A 68 2.90 -26.15 -14.80
CA ARG A 68 1.99 -25.60 -15.81
C ARG A 68 1.99 -24.07 -15.85
N LEU A 69 2.13 -23.39 -14.70
CA LEU A 69 2.21 -21.93 -14.64
C LEU A 69 3.51 -21.42 -15.29
N ILE A 70 4.64 -22.10 -15.02
CA ILE A 70 5.94 -21.70 -15.56
C ILE A 70 6.01 -21.97 -17.09
N GLU A 71 5.35 -23.01 -17.57
CA GLU A 71 5.26 -23.34 -18.99
C GLU A 71 4.40 -22.35 -19.80
N GLN A 72 3.60 -21.51 -19.12
CA GLN A 72 2.77 -20.48 -19.75
C GLN A 72 3.56 -19.17 -19.95
N PRO A 73 3.98 -18.82 -21.19
CA PRO A 73 4.76 -17.60 -21.42
C PRO A 73 4.04 -16.32 -20.99
N LEU A 74 2.71 -16.31 -21.14
CA LEU A 74 1.87 -15.17 -20.75
C LEU A 74 1.89 -14.93 -19.23
N PHE A 75 1.94 -15.99 -18.43
CA PHE A 75 2.01 -15.88 -16.97
C PHE A 75 3.30 -15.18 -16.52
N LEU A 76 4.46 -15.64 -16.99
CA LEU A 76 5.74 -15.04 -16.63
C LEU A 76 5.83 -13.57 -17.07
N ARG A 77 5.38 -13.27 -18.28
CA ARG A 77 5.33 -11.89 -18.79
C ARG A 77 4.43 -10.99 -17.93
N SER A 78 3.25 -11.47 -17.60
CA SER A 78 2.29 -10.73 -16.76
C SER A 78 2.83 -10.49 -15.36
N TYR A 79 3.51 -11.49 -14.78
CA TYR A 79 4.14 -11.39 -13.47
C TYR A 79 5.27 -10.34 -13.47
N LEU A 80 6.15 -10.36 -14.47
CA LEU A 80 7.20 -9.36 -14.64
C LEU A 80 6.63 -7.94 -14.83
N ASN A 81 5.58 -7.81 -15.65
CA ASN A 81 4.89 -6.53 -15.83
C ASN A 81 4.32 -6.01 -14.52
N THR A 82 3.69 -6.87 -13.70
CA THR A 82 3.18 -6.48 -12.38
C THR A 82 4.30 -5.98 -11.46
N ILE A 83 5.45 -6.64 -11.45
CA ILE A 83 6.64 -6.17 -10.71
C ILE A 83 7.07 -4.79 -11.21
N LEU A 84 7.20 -4.62 -12.52
CA LEU A 84 7.60 -3.35 -13.12
C LEU A 84 6.62 -2.22 -12.81
N TYR A 85 5.31 -2.46 -12.97
CA TYR A 85 4.28 -1.47 -12.60
C TYR A 85 4.34 -1.11 -11.12
N THR A 86 4.52 -2.12 -10.26
CA THR A 86 4.60 -1.90 -8.82
C THR A 86 5.82 -1.07 -8.44
N VAL A 87 7.00 -1.40 -8.95
CA VAL A 87 8.23 -0.67 -8.63
C VAL A 87 8.20 0.74 -9.20
N VAL A 88 7.96 0.87 -10.50
CA VAL A 88 7.98 2.18 -11.19
C VAL A 88 6.84 3.07 -10.68
N GLY A 89 5.63 2.51 -10.53
CA GLY A 89 4.46 3.25 -10.04
C GLY A 89 4.63 3.70 -8.59
N THR A 90 5.22 2.87 -7.72
CA THR A 90 5.49 3.25 -6.32
C THR A 90 6.53 4.36 -6.25
N LEU A 91 7.64 4.25 -6.99
CA LEU A 91 8.66 5.30 -7.01
C LEU A 91 8.07 6.62 -7.55
N PHE A 92 7.30 6.56 -8.62
CA PHE A 92 6.67 7.73 -9.22
C PHE A 92 5.66 8.37 -8.26
N ALA A 93 4.84 7.57 -7.58
CA ALA A 93 3.90 8.05 -6.58
C ALA A 93 4.60 8.69 -5.37
N LEU A 94 5.70 8.10 -4.86
CA LEU A 94 6.49 8.69 -3.79
C LEU A 94 7.09 10.03 -4.18
N LEU A 95 7.62 10.14 -5.41
CA LEU A 95 8.18 11.38 -5.94
C LEU A 95 7.17 12.52 -6.03
N ILE A 96 5.87 12.21 -6.11
CA ILE A 96 4.80 13.22 -6.18
C ILE A 96 4.20 13.45 -4.79
N ASN A 97 3.76 12.39 -4.11
CA ASN A 97 2.97 12.53 -2.88
C ASN A 97 3.80 13.05 -1.69
N ILE A 98 5.08 12.67 -1.57
CA ILE A 98 5.92 13.13 -0.46
C ILE A 98 6.25 14.61 -0.55
N PRO A 99 6.75 15.15 -1.68
CA PRO A 99 6.97 16.60 -1.82
C PRO A 99 5.67 17.40 -1.71
N ALA A 100 4.55 16.90 -2.28
CA ALA A 100 3.26 17.56 -2.18
C ALA A 100 2.77 17.66 -0.73
N GLY A 101 2.87 16.57 0.03
CA GLY A 101 2.55 16.53 1.45
C GLY A 101 3.44 17.47 2.27
N TYR A 102 4.74 17.51 1.99
CA TYR A 102 5.65 18.46 2.61
C TYR A 102 5.31 19.90 2.28
N ALA A 103 5.09 20.25 1.01
CA ALA A 103 4.69 21.59 0.62
C ALA A 103 3.41 22.06 1.34
N LEU A 104 2.40 21.17 1.43
CA LEU A 104 1.16 21.43 2.16
C LEU A 104 1.33 21.51 3.68
N SER A 105 2.42 20.98 4.25
CA SER A 105 2.71 21.12 5.68
C SER A 105 3.25 22.50 6.01
N ARG A 106 3.93 23.16 5.07
CA ARG A 106 4.56 24.46 5.27
C ARG A 106 3.54 25.55 5.63
N ARG A 107 3.91 26.44 6.55
CA ARG A 107 3.07 27.58 6.95
C ARG A 107 3.15 28.75 5.97
N ASP A 108 4.29 28.90 5.32
CA ASP A 108 4.60 29.95 4.35
C ASP A 108 4.03 29.68 2.94
N LEU A 109 3.35 28.55 2.72
CA LEU A 109 2.73 28.24 1.44
C LEU A 109 1.53 29.16 1.16
N LEU A 110 1.68 30.02 0.17
CA LEU A 110 0.61 30.90 -0.31
C LEU A 110 -0.52 30.05 -0.92
N GLY A 111 -1.77 30.37 -0.57
CA GLY A 111 -2.93 29.66 -1.09
C GLY A 111 -3.15 28.24 -0.52
N LYS A 112 -2.42 27.84 0.53
CA LYS A 112 -2.50 26.52 1.21
C LYS A 112 -3.93 26.04 1.41
N LYS A 113 -4.87 26.92 1.80
CA LYS A 113 -6.27 26.56 2.03
C LYS A 113 -6.93 26.05 0.76
N TRP A 114 -6.76 26.77 -0.34
CA TRP A 114 -7.36 26.41 -1.64
C TRP A 114 -6.77 25.13 -2.20
N VAL A 115 -5.45 25.00 -2.16
CA VAL A 115 -4.75 23.79 -2.60
C VAL A 115 -5.17 22.58 -1.75
N SER A 116 -5.31 22.76 -0.42
CA SER A 116 -5.79 21.69 0.46
C SER A 116 -7.22 21.24 0.11
N ILE A 117 -8.13 22.18 -0.19
CA ILE A 117 -9.50 21.86 -0.61
C ILE A 117 -9.48 21.06 -1.91
N LEU A 118 -8.63 21.44 -2.89
CA LEU A 118 -8.51 20.75 -4.17
C LEU A 118 -8.07 19.31 -4.03
N TYR A 119 -7.27 18.96 -3.00
CA TYR A 119 -6.92 17.57 -2.67
C TYR A 119 -8.00 16.86 -1.84
N ILE A 120 -8.71 17.58 -0.97
CA ILE A 120 -9.70 16.97 -0.07
C ILE A 120 -10.98 16.60 -0.83
N VAL A 121 -11.45 17.46 -1.74
CA VAL A 121 -12.71 17.24 -2.47
C VAL A 121 -12.73 15.92 -3.24
N PRO A 122 -11.70 15.52 -4.00
CA PRO A 122 -11.69 14.23 -4.71
C PRO A 122 -11.67 13.00 -3.80
N MET A 123 -11.38 13.14 -2.52
CA MET A 123 -11.47 12.01 -1.56
C MET A 123 -12.93 11.63 -1.28
N PHE A 124 -13.87 12.57 -1.38
CA PHE A 124 -15.28 12.37 -1.08
C PHE A 124 -16.16 12.34 -2.32
N VAL A 125 -15.72 12.96 -3.41
CA VAL A 125 -16.47 13.05 -4.66
C VAL A 125 -15.66 12.40 -5.78
N SER A 126 -16.07 11.21 -6.19
CA SER A 126 -15.48 10.50 -7.33
C SER A 126 -16.29 10.74 -8.58
N GLY A 127 -15.63 10.95 -9.71
CA GLY A 127 -16.28 11.04 -11.02
C GLY A 127 -16.84 9.70 -11.53
N GLY A 128 -16.42 8.58 -10.91
CA GLY A 128 -16.80 7.25 -11.34
C GLY A 128 -15.90 6.68 -12.46
N LEU A 129 -16.12 5.41 -12.76
CA LEU A 129 -15.28 4.66 -13.71
C LEU A 129 -15.29 5.22 -15.12
N ILE A 130 -16.48 5.53 -15.67
CA ILE A 130 -16.64 5.96 -17.06
C ILE A 130 -15.93 7.29 -17.33
N PRO A 131 -16.16 8.37 -16.55
CA PRO A 131 -15.42 9.62 -16.71
C PRO A 131 -13.90 9.49 -16.60
N ILE A 132 -13.42 8.64 -15.65
CA ILE A 132 -11.98 8.38 -15.51
C ILE A 132 -11.44 7.69 -16.76
N TYR A 133 -12.13 6.65 -17.25
CA TYR A 133 -11.75 5.96 -18.49
C TYR A 133 -11.68 6.90 -19.70
N LEU A 134 -12.71 7.71 -19.88
CA LEU A 134 -12.76 8.67 -20.98
C LEU A 134 -11.62 9.71 -20.91
N THR A 135 -11.28 10.17 -19.70
CA THR A 135 -10.15 11.07 -19.48
C THR A 135 -8.82 10.40 -19.83
N VAL A 136 -8.59 9.19 -19.35
CA VAL A 136 -7.37 8.41 -19.67
C VAL A 136 -7.26 8.14 -21.16
N LYS A 137 -8.39 7.82 -21.83
CA LYS A 137 -8.47 7.61 -23.26
C LYS A 137 -8.18 8.90 -24.05
N SER A 138 -8.72 10.04 -23.63
CA SER A 138 -8.50 11.33 -24.31
C SER A 138 -7.05 11.79 -24.27
N VAL A 139 -6.31 11.42 -23.23
CA VAL A 139 -4.86 11.69 -23.08
C VAL A 139 -3.99 10.67 -23.86
N GLY A 140 -4.60 9.62 -24.43
CA GLY A 140 -3.90 8.62 -25.25
C GLY A 140 -3.07 7.62 -24.43
N LEU A 141 -3.40 7.41 -23.14
CA LEU A 141 -2.65 6.50 -22.27
C LEU A 141 -3.12 5.05 -22.34
N VAL A 142 -4.30 4.76 -22.91
CA VAL A 142 -4.82 3.38 -23.06
C VAL A 142 -3.83 2.51 -23.84
N ASP A 143 -3.67 1.25 -23.46
CA ASP A 143 -2.73 0.28 -24.03
C ASP A 143 -1.25 0.68 -23.93
N SER A 144 -0.89 1.57 -23.01
CA SER A 144 0.49 1.94 -22.74
C SER A 144 0.94 1.52 -21.35
N PHE A 145 2.24 1.30 -21.14
CA PHE A 145 2.82 1.07 -19.83
C PHE A 145 2.42 2.15 -18.80
N TRP A 146 2.38 3.40 -19.26
CA TRP A 146 2.13 4.55 -18.40
C TRP A 146 0.70 4.64 -17.87
N VAL A 147 -0.25 3.90 -18.44
CA VAL A 147 -1.63 3.87 -17.93
C VAL A 147 -1.72 3.26 -16.54
N MET A 148 -0.82 2.34 -16.21
CA MET A 148 -0.76 1.71 -14.88
C MET A 148 0.01 2.55 -13.85
N VAL A 149 0.74 3.57 -14.29
CA VAL A 149 1.60 4.41 -13.44
C VAL A 149 1.01 5.80 -13.21
N VAL A 150 0.75 6.54 -14.28
CA VAL A 150 0.44 7.98 -14.21
C VAL A 150 -0.93 8.30 -13.61
N PRO A 151 -2.05 7.69 -14.05
CA PRO A 151 -3.38 8.06 -13.55
C PRO A 151 -3.57 7.83 -12.05
N PHE A 152 -2.82 6.89 -11.48
CA PHE A 152 -2.95 6.46 -10.08
C PHE A 152 -1.78 6.92 -9.19
N ALA A 153 -0.85 7.71 -9.72
CA ALA A 153 0.33 8.17 -8.99
C ALA A 153 0.00 9.18 -7.89
N VAL A 154 -1.00 10.03 -8.11
CA VAL A 154 -1.44 11.04 -7.14
C VAL A 154 -2.54 10.47 -6.27
N SER A 155 -2.27 10.38 -4.96
CA SER A 155 -3.26 9.97 -3.97
C SER A 155 -3.50 11.10 -2.97
N SER A 156 -4.68 11.70 -3.01
CA SER A 156 -5.08 12.74 -2.06
C SER A 156 -4.94 12.27 -0.62
N TYR A 157 -5.31 11.02 -0.33
CA TYR A 157 -5.16 10.43 1.00
C TYR A 157 -3.69 10.40 1.45
N ASN A 158 -2.79 9.88 0.60
CA ASN A 158 -1.36 9.80 0.91
C ASN A 158 -0.73 11.19 1.13
N ILE A 159 -1.14 12.19 0.34
CA ILE A 159 -0.68 13.57 0.49
C ILE A 159 -1.12 14.15 1.84
N ILE A 160 -2.37 13.94 2.26
CA ILE A 160 -2.88 14.43 3.55
C ILE A 160 -2.20 13.72 4.72
N VAL A 161 -1.98 12.41 4.62
CA VAL A 161 -1.25 11.64 5.65
C VAL A 161 0.21 12.13 5.75
N ALA A 162 0.90 12.32 4.62
CA ALA A 162 2.25 12.87 4.59
C ALA A 162 2.29 14.28 5.20
N ARG A 163 1.36 15.17 4.82
CA ARG A 163 1.22 16.51 5.41
C ARG A 163 1.08 16.46 6.94
N THR A 164 0.21 15.58 7.44
CA THR A 164 -0.03 15.44 8.88
C THR A 164 1.23 14.96 9.60
N PHE A 165 1.94 13.99 9.01
CA PHE A 165 3.22 13.55 9.53
C PHE A 165 4.24 14.68 9.61
N PHE A 166 4.43 15.44 8.52
CA PHE A 166 5.38 16.55 8.49
C PHE A 166 5.05 17.65 9.50
N ASN A 167 3.76 17.99 9.66
CA ASN A 167 3.34 18.96 10.66
C ASN A 167 3.68 18.56 12.08
N ASN A 168 3.63 17.26 12.40
CA ASN A 168 3.82 16.76 13.75
C ASN A 168 5.28 16.37 14.05
N SER A 169 6.04 15.96 13.03
CA SER A 169 7.36 15.35 13.21
C SER A 169 8.53 16.26 12.85
N ILE A 170 8.30 17.36 12.13
CA ILE A 170 9.34 18.31 11.73
C ILE A 170 9.11 19.65 12.41
N PRO A 171 9.90 20.01 13.47
CA PRO A 171 9.78 21.27 14.16
C PRO A 171 10.11 22.47 13.24
N GLU A 172 9.35 23.54 13.34
CA GLU A 172 9.60 24.77 12.54
C GLU A 172 10.97 25.37 12.76
N GLY A 173 11.47 25.37 13.99
CA GLY A 173 12.79 25.90 14.31
C GLY A 173 13.95 25.24 13.53
N MET A 174 13.76 24.01 13.03
CA MET A 174 14.75 23.36 12.16
C MET A 174 14.88 24.08 10.81
N TRP A 175 13.77 24.56 10.26
CA TRP A 175 13.78 25.34 9.02
C TRP A 175 14.40 26.70 9.23
N GLU A 176 14.04 27.41 10.34
CA GLU A 176 14.61 28.72 10.67
C GLU A 176 16.14 28.63 10.85
N ALA A 177 16.63 27.62 11.59
CA ALA A 177 18.08 27.38 11.73
C ALA A 177 18.76 27.11 10.37
N ALA A 178 18.14 26.27 9.53
CA ALA A 178 18.67 25.97 8.20
C ALA A 178 18.73 27.20 7.27
N GLN A 179 17.77 28.13 7.42
CA GLN A 179 17.80 29.41 6.68
C GLN A 179 18.95 30.31 7.12
N ILE A 180 19.22 30.39 8.42
CA ILE A 180 20.39 31.13 8.95
C ILE A 180 21.69 30.59 8.38
N ASP A 181 21.78 29.25 8.23
CA ASP A 181 22.92 28.56 7.60
C ASP A 181 22.95 28.67 6.07
N GLY A 182 22.06 29.47 5.46
CA GLY A 182 21.99 29.67 3.99
C GLY A 182 21.46 28.47 3.21
N CYS A 183 20.73 27.54 3.88
CA CYS A 183 20.18 26.38 3.23
C CYS A 183 18.90 26.71 2.44
N GLY A 184 18.91 26.50 1.11
CA GLY A 184 17.73 26.67 0.28
C GLY A 184 16.69 25.56 0.51
N THR A 185 15.43 25.82 0.15
CA THR A 185 14.25 24.93 0.37
C THR A 185 14.44 23.52 -0.19
N ILE A 186 14.95 23.38 -1.42
CA ILE A 186 15.17 22.08 -2.07
C ILE A 186 16.25 21.29 -1.34
N ARG A 187 17.35 21.93 -0.97
CA ARG A 187 18.44 21.30 -0.24
C ARG A 187 17.99 20.85 1.15
N TYR A 188 17.20 21.67 1.84
CA TYR A 188 16.59 21.34 3.12
C TYR A 188 15.69 20.12 3.01
N PHE A 189 14.81 20.07 2.01
CA PHE A 189 13.92 18.94 1.77
C PHE A 189 14.70 17.64 1.61
N PHE A 190 15.64 17.58 0.67
CA PHE A 190 16.36 16.32 0.39
C PHE A 190 17.38 15.93 1.46
N LYS A 191 18.08 16.89 2.10
CA LYS A 191 19.14 16.58 3.06
C LYS A 191 18.66 16.44 4.50
N ILE A 192 17.55 17.06 4.87
CA ILE A 192 17.05 17.07 6.25
C ILE A 192 15.68 16.38 6.34
N VAL A 193 14.69 16.87 5.60
CA VAL A 193 13.32 16.39 5.72
C VAL A 193 13.19 14.93 5.30
N VAL A 194 13.64 14.56 4.12
CA VAL A 194 13.54 13.19 3.59
C VAL A 194 14.23 12.16 4.50
N PRO A 195 15.46 12.34 4.97
CA PRO A 195 16.10 11.40 5.90
C PRO A 195 15.39 11.24 7.24
N LEU A 196 14.80 12.30 7.77
CA LEU A 196 14.01 12.26 9.01
C LEU A 196 12.63 11.62 8.83
N SER A 197 12.17 11.48 7.59
CA SER A 197 10.82 11.03 7.24
C SER A 197 10.76 9.62 6.68
N LYS A 198 11.78 8.78 6.94
CA LYS A 198 11.84 7.40 6.44
C LYS A 198 10.61 6.58 6.78
N ALA A 199 10.04 6.78 7.97
CA ALA A 199 8.85 6.06 8.42
C ALA A 199 7.64 6.32 7.51
N ILE A 200 7.31 7.58 7.23
CA ILE A 200 6.17 7.90 6.38
C ILE A 200 6.40 7.52 4.92
N ILE A 201 7.64 7.65 4.43
CA ILE A 201 8.01 7.22 3.08
C ILE A 201 7.80 5.71 2.93
N ALA A 202 8.23 4.91 3.92
CA ALA A 202 8.04 3.46 3.92
C ALA A 202 6.55 3.09 3.98
N VAL A 203 5.74 3.76 4.81
CA VAL A 203 4.30 3.50 4.93
C VAL A 203 3.57 3.81 3.62
N ILE A 204 3.78 5.01 3.05
CA ILE A 204 3.15 5.40 1.79
C ILE A 204 3.65 4.52 0.64
N GLY A 205 4.94 4.18 0.62
CA GLY A 205 5.52 3.26 -0.35
C GLY A 205 4.88 1.88 -0.29
N LEU A 206 4.71 1.32 0.91
CA LEU A 206 4.06 0.03 1.10
C LEU A 206 2.59 0.05 0.66
N TRP A 207 1.82 1.05 1.09
CA TRP A 207 0.41 1.16 0.69
C TRP A 207 0.24 1.29 -0.82
N THR A 208 1.08 2.10 -1.45
CA THR A 208 1.05 2.28 -2.91
C THR A 208 1.48 1.00 -3.63
N ALA A 209 2.55 0.34 -3.18
CA ALA A 209 3.02 -0.90 -3.76
C ALA A 209 1.95 -2.01 -3.70
N VAL A 210 1.32 -2.19 -2.54
CA VAL A 210 0.22 -3.16 -2.38
C VAL A 210 -0.98 -2.79 -3.25
N GLY A 211 -1.32 -1.50 -3.34
CA GLY A 211 -2.41 -1.03 -4.20
C GLY A 211 -2.17 -1.31 -5.69
N ILE A 212 -0.97 -1.04 -6.19
CA ILE A 212 -0.60 -1.31 -7.58
C ILE A 212 -0.50 -2.81 -7.85
N TRP A 213 0.09 -3.57 -6.94
CA TRP A 213 0.16 -5.03 -7.06
C TRP A 213 -1.20 -5.68 -7.24
N ASN A 214 -2.21 -5.18 -6.54
CA ASN A 214 -3.59 -5.68 -6.60
C ASN A 214 -4.46 -4.99 -7.66
N SER A 215 -3.90 -4.20 -8.58
CA SER A 215 -4.66 -3.39 -9.55
C SER A 215 -5.07 -4.16 -10.82
N TRP A 216 -5.38 -5.47 -10.70
CA TRP A 216 -5.80 -6.32 -11.81
C TRP A 216 -6.99 -5.74 -12.61
N PHE A 217 -7.93 -5.08 -11.93
CA PHE A 217 -9.10 -4.49 -12.57
C PHE A 217 -8.74 -3.31 -13.48
N ASN A 218 -7.77 -2.49 -13.07
CA ASN A 218 -7.25 -1.42 -13.92
C ASN A 218 -6.55 -1.98 -15.15
N ALA A 219 -5.76 -3.05 -14.98
CA ALA A 219 -5.12 -3.72 -16.11
C ALA A 219 -6.16 -4.25 -17.10
N LEU A 220 -7.25 -4.88 -16.59
CA LEU A 220 -8.34 -5.41 -17.42
C LEU A 220 -9.03 -4.33 -18.25
N ILE A 221 -9.20 -3.12 -17.70
CA ILE A 221 -9.92 -2.02 -18.39
C ILE A 221 -9.02 -1.28 -19.38
N TYR A 222 -7.76 -1.05 -19.02
CA TYR A 222 -6.89 -0.15 -19.77
C TYR A 222 -5.89 -0.85 -20.70
N LEU A 223 -5.59 -2.14 -20.46
CA LEU A 223 -4.67 -2.92 -21.27
C LEU A 223 -5.48 -3.96 -22.06
N THR A 224 -5.90 -3.58 -23.26
CA THR A 224 -6.77 -4.41 -24.12
C THR A 224 -5.98 -5.17 -25.20
N LYS A 225 -4.71 -4.80 -25.43
CA LYS A 225 -3.80 -5.46 -26.38
C LYS A 225 -2.94 -6.47 -25.63
N GLU A 226 -2.83 -7.67 -26.18
CA GLU A 226 -1.94 -8.75 -25.73
C GLU A 226 -0.44 -8.43 -25.96
#